data_ba5d40733010cf7032404e9a48ede2d9
#
_entry.id   ba5d40733010cf7032404e9a48ede2d9
#
_cell.length_a   1.000
_cell.length_b   1.000
_cell.length_c   1.000
_cell.angle_alpha   90.00
_cell.angle_beta   90.00
_cell.angle_gamma   90.00
#
_symmetry.space_group_name_H-M   'P 1'
#
loop_
_entity.id
_entity.type
_entity.pdbx_description
1 polymer ?
#
loop_
_entity_poly.entity_id
_entity_poly.type
_entity_poly.pdbx_seq_one_letter_code
_entity_poly.pdbx_strand_id
1 'polypeptide(L)'
;ELVEQVKDSALKTVQNAINYLSEQNKPLLISEITKERLALAHAFINDEKIDTGFRVLKIDSTNMKDVYYTPDNLKQADLLDLASNIKEDRTSEDLLFQVMLDWGIELSLPIERKIVAGKEVFFVAGNSLVACFDDLTFDVVDEVAKDLPLRFVSAEKAIHLDHDKTNIKERFKQLSPDTEVKFL
;
A
#
# COMPACT_ATOMS: atom_id res chain seq x y z
N GLU A 1 -8.54 -25.77 43.35
CA GLU A 1 -7.08 -25.94 43.14
C GLU A 1 -6.67 -25.80 41.67
N LEU A 2 -7.15 -26.68 40.75
CA LEU A 2 -6.78 -26.59 39.33
C LEU A 2 -7.18 -25.25 38.67
N VAL A 3 -8.35 -24.70 39.00
CA VAL A 3 -8.83 -23.40 38.47
C VAL A 3 -8.03 -22.23 39.03
N GLU A 4 -7.57 -22.30 40.26
CA GLU A 4 -6.70 -21.31 40.88
C GLU A 4 -5.29 -21.33 40.26
N GLN A 5 -4.71 -22.54 40.08
CA GLN A 5 -3.41 -22.66 39.42
C GLN A 5 -3.43 -22.16 37.97
N VAL A 6 -4.53 -22.38 37.22
CA VAL A 6 -4.70 -21.86 35.86
C VAL A 6 -4.81 -20.32 35.89
N LYS A 7 -5.52 -19.75 36.85
CA LYS A 7 -5.63 -18.29 37.02
C LYS A 7 -4.27 -17.63 37.30
N ASP A 8 -3.50 -18.22 38.22
CA ASP A 8 -2.19 -17.68 38.57
C ASP A 8 -1.20 -17.82 37.40
N SER A 9 -1.22 -18.92 36.67
CA SER A 9 -0.41 -19.06 35.46
C SER A 9 -0.80 -18.06 34.35
N ALA A 10 -2.08 -17.86 34.13
CA ALA A 10 -2.56 -16.89 33.15
C ALA A 10 -2.18 -15.44 33.54
N LEU A 11 -2.35 -15.08 34.80
CA LEU A 11 -1.95 -13.76 35.32
C LEU A 11 -0.46 -13.52 35.15
N LYS A 12 0.36 -14.52 35.46
CA LYS A 12 1.81 -14.42 35.28
C LYS A 12 2.20 -14.25 33.82
N THR A 13 1.53 -14.95 32.91
CA THR A 13 1.76 -14.83 31.46
C THR A 13 1.41 -13.43 30.98
N VAL A 14 0.27 -12.87 31.38
CA VAL A 14 -0.14 -11.51 31.05
C VAL A 14 0.85 -10.49 31.60
N GLN A 15 1.28 -10.64 32.85
CA GLN A 15 2.25 -9.71 33.47
C GLN A 15 3.59 -9.75 32.73
N ASN A 16 4.07 -10.93 32.34
CA ASN A 16 5.30 -11.06 31.56
C ASN A 16 5.18 -10.36 30.19
N ALA A 17 4.03 -10.50 29.53
CA ALA A 17 3.79 -9.83 28.24
C ALA A 17 3.75 -8.29 28.40
N ILE A 18 3.11 -7.77 29.46
CA ILE A 18 3.08 -6.33 29.79
C ILE A 18 4.50 -5.82 30.02
N ASN A 19 5.27 -6.51 30.85
CA ASN A 19 6.65 -6.11 31.16
C ASN A 19 7.51 -6.08 29.90
N TYR A 20 7.43 -7.14 29.06
CA TYR A 20 8.16 -7.21 27.80
C TYR A 20 7.83 -6.06 26.84
N LEU A 21 6.54 -5.78 26.61
CA LEU A 21 6.12 -4.68 25.73
C LEU A 21 6.56 -3.32 26.29
N SER A 22 6.50 -3.13 27.62
CA SER A 22 6.93 -1.89 28.29
C SER A 22 8.44 -1.67 28.13
N GLU A 23 9.26 -2.70 28.28
CA GLU A 23 10.72 -2.67 28.06
C GLU A 23 11.07 -2.29 26.62
N GLN A 24 10.25 -2.68 25.65
CA GLN A 24 10.41 -2.38 24.24
C GLN A 24 9.77 -1.04 23.82
N ASN A 25 9.22 -0.27 24.75
CA ASN A 25 8.45 0.96 24.47
C ASN A 25 7.29 0.76 23.46
N LYS A 26 6.64 -0.40 23.49
CA LYS A 26 5.53 -0.75 22.60
C LYS A 26 4.18 -0.57 23.29
N PRO A 27 3.12 -0.24 22.52
CA PRO A 27 1.77 -0.17 23.07
C PRO A 27 1.34 -1.48 23.73
N LEU A 28 0.63 -1.41 24.85
CA LEU A 28 0.14 -2.57 25.60
C LEU A 28 -1.13 -3.14 24.92
N LEU A 29 -0.97 -3.65 23.71
CA LEU A 29 -2.03 -4.21 22.88
C LEU A 29 -1.76 -5.69 22.57
N ILE A 30 -2.82 -6.47 22.49
CA ILE A 30 -2.74 -7.89 22.10
C ILE A 30 -2.11 -8.04 20.70
N SER A 31 -2.41 -7.12 19.80
CA SER A 31 -1.82 -7.09 18.46
C SER A 31 -0.30 -6.96 18.48
N GLU A 32 0.26 -6.20 19.42
CA GLU A 32 1.72 -6.07 19.58
C GLU A 32 2.35 -7.39 20.04
N ILE A 33 1.68 -8.10 20.98
CA ILE A 33 2.13 -9.45 21.39
C ILE A 33 2.14 -10.41 20.21
N THR A 34 1.12 -10.33 19.34
CA THR A 34 1.05 -11.18 18.15
C THR A 34 2.17 -10.86 17.16
N LYS A 35 2.45 -9.59 16.90
CA LYS A 35 3.57 -9.16 16.04
C LYS A 35 4.91 -9.67 16.58
N GLU A 36 5.15 -9.52 17.88
CA GLU A 36 6.39 -10.00 18.52
C GLU A 36 6.54 -11.51 18.39
N ARG A 37 5.47 -12.25 18.61
CA ARG A 37 5.51 -13.72 18.44
C ARG A 37 5.85 -14.13 17.02
N LEU A 38 5.30 -13.43 16.01
CA LEU A 38 5.62 -13.69 14.61
C LEU A 38 7.07 -13.32 14.30
N ALA A 39 7.55 -12.17 14.77
CA ALA A 39 8.93 -11.75 14.60
C ALA A 39 9.93 -12.72 15.25
N LEU A 40 9.64 -13.21 16.46
CA LEU A 40 10.45 -14.22 17.12
C LEU A 40 10.40 -15.57 16.38
N ALA A 41 9.24 -15.98 15.88
CA ALA A 41 9.11 -17.21 15.09
C ALA A 41 9.94 -17.13 13.81
N HIS A 42 9.94 -15.99 13.11
CA HIS A 42 10.82 -15.73 11.96
C HIS A 42 12.31 -15.92 12.32
N ALA A 43 12.74 -15.42 13.47
CA ALA A 43 14.15 -15.55 13.92
C ALA A 43 14.57 -17.01 14.20
N PHE A 44 13.63 -17.90 14.50
CA PHE A 44 13.90 -19.33 14.68
C PHE A 44 13.92 -20.14 13.37
N ILE A 45 13.28 -19.62 12.31
CA ILE A 45 13.26 -20.27 11.00
C ILE A 45 14.48 -19.79 10.23
N ASN A 46 15.56 -20.57 10.28
CA ASN A 46 16.82 -20.25 9.62
C ASN A 46 16.91 -20.90 8.23
N ASP A 47 15.86 -20.77 7.40
CA ASP A 47 15.82 -21.28 6.04
C ASP A 47 15.49 -20.13 5.07
N GLU A 48 16.48 -19.67 4.32
CA GLU A 48 16.35 -18.58 3.33
C GLU A 48 15.36 -18.91 2.18
N LYS A 49 14.96 -20.17 2.03
CA LYS A 49 14.00 -20.59 1.00
C LYS A 49 12.55 -20.40 1.41
N ILE A 50 12.29 -20.15 2.69
CA ILE A 50 10.95 -19.97 3.23
C ILE A 50 10.70 -18.49 3.44
N ASP A 51 9.70 -17.94 2.75
CA ASP A 51 9.22 -16.60 3.04
C ASP A 51 8.46 -16.62 4.38
N THR A 52 9.06 -16.03 5.40
CA THR A 52 8.51 -15.88 6.74
C THR A 52 8.05 -14.47 7.03
N GLY A 53 8.01 -13.61 6.00
CA GLY A 53 7.51 -12.25 6.09
C GLY A 53 6.01 -12.21 6.43
N PHE A 54 5.57 -11.13 7.10
CA PHE A 54 4.16 -10.87 7.33
C PHE A 54 3.87 -9.37 7.17
N ARG A 55 2.64 -9.06 6.77
CA ARG A 55 2.15 -7.69 6.64
C ARG A 55 1.18 -7.38 7.76
N VAL A 56 1.27 -6.17 8.29
CA VAL A 56 0.33 -5.64 9.28
C VAL A 56 -0.47 -4.55 8.61
N LEU A 57 -1.74 -4.81 8.36
CA LEU A 57 -2.66 -3.86 7.76
C LEU A 57 -3.67 -3.40 8.81
N LYS A 58 -4.00 -2.12 8.81
CA LYS A 58 -5.03 -1.52 9.66
C LYS A 58 -6.13 -0.95 8.79
N ILE A 59 -7.37 -1.15 9.21
CA ILE A 59 -8.51 -0.46 8.62
C ILE A 59 -8.45 0.99 9.08
N ASP A 60 -8.49 1.90 8.13
CA ASP A 60 -8.51 3.34 8.35
C ASP A 60 -9.59 3.99 7.47
N SER A 61 -9.70 5.30 7.50
CA SER A 61 -10.56 6.06 6.59
C SER A 61 -10.08 5.93 5.14
N THR A 62 -10.95 6.21 4.18
CA THR A 62 -10.60 6.22 2.75
C THR A 62 -9.39 7.11 2.47
N ASN A 63 -8.59 6.75 1.46
CA ASN A 63 -7.45 7.54 1.01
C ASN A 63 -7.88 8.81 0.24
N MET A 64 -9.14 8.85 -0.19
CA MET A 64 -9.68 9.98 -0.93
C MET A 64 -10.23 11.05 0.00
N LYS A 65 -10.10 12.33 -0.42
CA LYS A 65 -10.74 13.47 0.26
C LYS A 65 -12.25 13.35 0.14
N ASP A 66 -12.98 13.73 1.19
CA ASP A 66 -14.43 13.83 1.14
C ASP A 66 -14.83 15.00 0.23
N VAL A 67 -15.62 14.70 -0.79
CA VAL A 67 -16.06 15.70 -1.75
C VAL A 67 -17.43 16.24 -1.30
N TYR A 68 -17.44 17.33 -0.55
CA TYR A 68 -18.63 18.07 -0.19
C TYR A 68 -18.73 19.33 -1.07
N TYR A 69 -19.38 19.21 -2.24
CA TYR A 69 -19.67 20.38 -3.06
C TYR A 69 -21.06 20.90 -2.79
N THR A 70 -21.17 22.03 -2.10
CA THR A 70 -22.28 22.94 -2.30
C THR A 70 -21.81 24.04 -3.26
N PRO A 71 -22.56 24.34 -4.32
CA PRO A 71 -22.16 25.33 -5.35
C PRO A 71 -21.75 26.70 -4.79
N ASP A 72 -22.28 27.06 -3.62
CA ASP A 72 -22.04 28.37 -2.98
C ASP A 72 -20.70 28.46 -2.23
N ASN A 73 -19.97 27.36 -2.04
CA ASN A 73 -18.73 27.31 -1.25
C ASN A 73 -17.45 27.19 -2.09
N LEU A 74 -17.56 27.12 -3.42
CA LEU A 74 -16.41 27.01 -4.32
C LEU A 74 -15.67 28.35 -4.44
N LYS A 75 -14.55 28.49 -3.75
CA LYS A 75 -13.60 29.59 -3.96
C LYS A 75 -12.58 29.18 -5.02
N GLN A 76 -12.02 30.17 -5.72
CA GLN A 76 -11.01 29.92 -6.77
C GLN A 76 -9.72 29.24 -6.23
N ALA A 77 -9.42 29.39 -4.93
CA ALA A 77 -8.35 28.65 -4.25
C ALA A 77 -8.64 27.15 -4.12
N ASP A 78 -9.91 26.79 -4.00
CA ASP A 78 -10.33 25.39 -3.83
C ASP A 78 -10.21 24.60 -5.14
N LEU A 79 -10.14 25.29 -6.30
CA LEU A 79 -9.96 24.65 -7.61
C LEU A 79 -8.58 23.98 -7.77
N LEU A 80 -7.54 24.50 -7.12
CA LEU A 80 -6.21 23.89 -7.10
C LEU A 80 -6.15 22.70 -6.12
N ASP A 81 -6.90 22.78 -5.01
CA ASP A 81 -7.04 21.68 -4.04
C ASP A 81 -7.91 20.53 -4.60
N LEU A 82 -8.78 20.84 -5.56
CA LEU A 82 -9.58 19.86 -6.29
C LEU A 82 -8.74 19.00 -7.26
N ALA A 83 -7.57 19.47 -7.65
CA ALA A 83 -6.65 18.72 -8.51
C ALA A 83 -6.05 17.49 -7.80
N SER A 84 -6.11 17.43 -6.47
CA SER A 84 -5.68 16.26 -5.69
C SER A 84 -6.82 15.74 -4.85
N ASN A 85 -7.46 14.67 -5.33
CA ASN A 85 -8.49 13.93 -4.64
C ASN A 85 -7.95 13.02 -3.51
N ILE A 86 -6.62 12.93 -3.36
CA ILE A 86 -5.93 12.09 -2.38
C ILE A 86 -5.62 12.92 -1.13
N LYS A 87 -5.80 12.36 0.05
CA LYS A 87 -5.40 12.96 1.33
C LYS A 87 -3.89 13.12 1.41
N GLU A 88 -3.42 14.19 2.04
CA GLU A 88 -1.99 14.54 2.10
C GLU A 88 -1.16 13.58 2.98
N ASP A 89 -1.81 12.95 3.95
CA ASP A 89 -1.20 11.99 4.89
C ASP A 89 -1.09 10.57 4.33
N ARG A 90 -1.48 10.34 3.07
CA ARG A 90 -1.48 9.02 2.43
C ARG A 90 -0.19 8.76 1.66
N THR A 91 0.33 7.56 1.83
CA THR A 91 1.53 7.08 1.14
C THR A 91 1.18 6.38 -0.17
N SER A 92 2.17 6.18 -1.02
CA SER A 92 2.02 5.38 -2.25
C SER A 92 1.62 3.93 -1.96
N GLU A 93 2.06 3.37 -0.83
CA GLU A 93 1.64 2.04 -0.39
C GLU A 93 0.16 2.00 0.00
N ASP A 94 -0.37 3.02 0.68
CA ASP A 94 -1.79 3.09 1.03
C ASP A 94 -2.66 3.05 -0.22
N LEU A 95 -2.26 3.79 -1.27
CA LEU A 95 -2.93 3.80 -2.56
C LEU A 95 -2.83 2.44 -3.27
N LEU A 96 -1.66 1.81 -3.23
CA LEU A 96 -1.46 0.49 -3.80
C LEU A 96 -2.40 -0.54 -3.18
N PHE A 97 -2.47 -0.59 -1.85
CA PHE A 97 -3.37 -1.52 -1.15
C PHE A 97 -4.84 -1.24 -1.42
N GLN A 98 -5.24 0.03 -1.55
CA GLN A 98 -6.59 0.37 -1.96
C GLN A 98 -6.91 -0.18 -3.35
N VAL A 99 -6.01 0.02 -4.33
CA VAL A 99 -6.18 -0.50 -5.69
C VAL A 99 -6.26 -2.03 -5.69
N MET A 100 -5.40 -2.70 -4.92
CA MET A 100 -5.44 -4.16 -4.79
C MET A 100 -6.78 -4.65 -4.25
N LEU A 101 -7.35 -3.97 -3.25
CA LEU A 101 -8.68 -4.27 -2.71
C LEU A 101 -9.78 -4.03 -3.75
N ASP A 102 -9.77 -2.87 -4.42
CA ASP A 102 -10.78 -2.50 -5.42
C ASP A 102 -10.81 -3.45 -6.61
N TRP A 103 -9.66 -4.03 -6.95
CA TRP A 103 -9.53 -4.99 -8.06
C TRP A 103 -9.58 -6.45 -7.63
N GLY A 104 -9.80 -6.73 -6.36
CA GLY A 104 -9.86 -8.08 -5.82
C GLY A 104 -8.53 -8.84 -5.92
N ILE A 105 -7.41 -8.12 -5.85
CA ILE A 105 -6.06 -8.70 -5.85
C ILE A 105 -5.71 -9.09 -4.42
N GLU A 106 -5.20 -10.29 -4.22
CA GLU A 106 -4.82 -10.78 -2.90
C GLU A 106 -3.71 -9.92 -2.28
N LEU A 107 -3.93 -9.45 -1.03
CA LEU A 107 -2.97 -8.60 -0.33
C LEU A 107 -1.70 -9.33 0.11
N SER A 108 -1.69 -10.66 0.05
CA SER A 108 -0.53 -11.52 0.38
C SER A 108 0.47 -11.66 -0.75
N LEU A 109 0.11 -11.27 -1.99
CA LEU A 109 0.98 -11.39 -3.15
C LEU A 109 2.30 -10.62 -2.98
N PRO A 110 3.40 -11.13 -3.55
CA PRO A 110 4.70 -10.46 -3.48
C PRO A 110 4.63 -9.08 -4.16
N ILE A 111 5.17 -8.08 -3.48
CA ILE A 111 5.28 -6.71 -3.97
C ILE A 111 6.77 -6.39 -4.05
N GLU A 112 7.23 -6.09 -5.26
CA GLU A 112 8.57 -5.57 -5.50
C GLU A 112 8.51 -4.06 -5.70
N ARG A 113 9.42 -3.34 -5.05
CA ARG A 113 9.59 -1.91 -5.21
C ARG A 113 10.85 -1.66 -6.02
N LYS A 114 10.71 -1.02 -7.17
CA LYS A 114 11.83 -0.72 -8.09
C LYS A 114 11.89 0.77 -8.38
N ILE A 115 13.09 1.26 -8.66
CA ILE A 115 13.28 2.60 -9.21
C ILE A 115 13.38 2.48 -10.73
N VAL A 116 12.40 3.03 -11.44
CA VAL A 116 12.32 3.02 -12.90
C VAL A 116 12.39 4.46 -13.39
N ALA A 117 13.36 4.78 -14.22
CA ALA A 117 13.64 6.15 -14.69
C ALA A 117 13.65 7.21 -13.55
N GLY A 118 14.21 6.83 -12.39
CA GLY A 118 14.32 7.69 -11.21
C GLY A 118 13.03 7.82 -10.37
N LYS A 119 11.97 7.08 -10.69
CA LYS A 119 10.68 7.09 -9.98
C LYS A 119 10.40 5.76 -9.30
N GLU A 120 9.70 5.80 -8.16
CA GLU A 120 9.30 4.60 -7.43
C GLU A 120 8.13 3.91 -8.15
N VAL A 121 8.30 2.63 -8.45
CA VAL A 121 7.29 1.80 -9.14
C VAL A 121 7.12 0.50 -8.38
N PHE A 122 5.89 0.13 -8.13
CA PHE A 122 5.50 -1.11 -7.45
C PHE A 122 5.08 -2.16 -8.47
N PHE A 123 5.61 -3.37 -8.33
CA PHE A 123 5.25 -4.54 -9.13
C PHE A 123 4.62 -5.58 -8.21
N VAL A 124 3.38 -5.95 -8.45
CA VAL A 124 2.63 -6.93 -7.66
C VAL A 124 2.54 -8.22 -8.45
N ALA A 125 2.98 -9.33 -7.85
CA ALA A 125 3.03 -10.65 -8.48
C ALA A 125 3.69 -10.60 -9.88
N GLY A 126 4.86 -10.01 -9.94
CA GLY A 126 5.57 -9.74 -11.19
C GLY A 126 4.92 -8.61 -11.99
N ASN A 127 4.21 -8.95 -13.07
CA ASN A 127 3.57 -7.97 -13.96
C ASN A 127 2.02 -7.97 -13.87
N SER A 128 1.43 -8.59 -12.86
CA SER A 128 -0.04 -8.64 -12.71
C SER A 128 -0.64 -7.25 -12.47
N LEU A 129 0.03 -6.44 -11.65
CA LEU A 129 -0.28 -5.03 -11.43
C LEU A 129 1.02 -4.26 -11.29
N VAL A 130 1.14 -3.18 -12.05
CA VAL A 130 2.23 -2.20 -11.88
C VAL A 130 1.63 -0.87 -11.50
N ALA A 131 2.19 -0.22 -10.48
CA ALA A 131 1.69 1.04 -9.95
C ALA A 131 2.80 2.09 -9.82
N CYS A 132 2.55 3.31 -10.29
CA CYS A 132 3.41 4.46 -10.10
C CYS A 132 2.56 5.63 -9.60
N PHE A 133 2.76 6.04 -8.35
CA PHE A 133 2.04 7.16 -7.72
C PHE A 133 2.89 8.41 -7.56
N ASP A 134 4.17 8.31 -7.90
CA ASP A 134 5.10 9.43 -8.04
C ASP A 134 4.90 10.10 -9.41
N ASP A 135 5.63 11.16 -9.65
CA ASP A 135 5.63 11.92 -10.90
C ASP A 135 5.82 11.00 -12.13
N LEU A 136 4.75 10.80 -12.89
CA LEU A 136 4.71 9.86 -14.01
C LEU A 136 5.22 10.52 -15.30
N THR A 137 6.40 10.11 -15.74
CA THR A 137 7.00 10.56 -17.00
C THR A 137 6.83 9.51 -18.10
N PHE A 138 6.96 9.94 -19.37
CA PHE A 138 6.94 9.00 -20.51
C PHE A 138 8.07 7.98 -20.46
N ASP A 139 9.22 8.33 -19.90
CA ASP A 139 10.34 7.39 -19.72
C ASP A 139 9.95 6.23 -18.79
N VAL A 140 9.21 6.52 -17.70
CA VAL A 140 8.65 5.48 -16.81
C VAL A 140 7.68 4.60 -17.57
N VAL A 141 6.78 5.19 -18.35
CA VAL A 141 5.78 4.47 -19.16
C VAL A 141 6.46 3.53 -20.16
N ASP A 142 7.48 4.01 -20.86
CA ASP A 142 8.20 3.24 -21.87
C ASP A 142 8.97 2.06 -21.25
N GLU A 143 9.57 2.25 -20.08
CA GLU A 143 10.27 1.17 -19.37
C GLU A 143 9.27 0.15 -18.79
N VAL A 144 8.21 0.61 -18.13
CA VAL A 144 7.18 -0.29 -17.56
C VAL A 144 6.47 -1.09 -18.64
N ALA A 145 6.19 -0.49 -19.80
CA ALA A 145 5.51 -1.17 -20.89
C ALA A 145 6.30 -2.37 -21.45
N LYS A 146 7.64 -2.40 -21.29
CA LYS A 146 8.48 -3.54 -21.69
C LYS A 146 8.19 -4.81 -20.89
N ASP A 147 7.74 -4.65 -19.64
CA ASP A 147 7.38 -5.75 -18.75
C ASP A 147 5.99 -6.31 -19.06
N LEU A 148 5.26 -5.71 -20.02
CA LEU A 148 3.92 -6.12 -20.48
C LEU A 148 2.95 -6.33 -19.30
N PRO A 149 2.73 -5.33 -18.43
CA PRO A 149 1.86 -5.51 -17.28
C PRO A 149 0.41 -5.77 -17.70
N LEU A 150 -0.29 -6.62 -16.96
CA LEU A 150 -1.72 -6.83 -17.20
C LEU A 150 -2.52 -5.57 -16.84
N ARG A 151 -2.11 -4.89 -15.76
CA ARG A 151 -2.74 -3.66 -15.28
C ARG A 151 -1.68 -2.64 -14.88
N PHE A 152 -1.92 -1.41 -15.26
CA PHE A 152 -1.12 -0.26 -14.82
C PHE A 152 -2.01 0.77 -14.14
N VAL A 153 -1.56 1.28 -12.99
CA VAL A 153 -2.27 2.33 -12.25
C VAL A 153 -1.34 3.47 -11.88
N SER A 154 -1.87 4.68 -11.95
CA SER A 154 -1.21 5.89 -11.45
C SER A 154 -2.24 6.81 -10.79
N ALA A 155 -1.76 7.78 -10.00
CA ALA A 155 -2.61 8.83 -9.47
C ALA A 155 -2.73 9.98 -10.47
N GLU A 156 -3.92 10.63 -10.54
CA GLU A 156 -4.09 11.80 -11.40
C GLU A 156 -3.11 12.93 -11.07
N LYS A 157 -2.81 13.12 -9.77
CA LYS A 157 -1.81 14.10 -9.31
C LYS A 157 -0.39 13.86 -9.82
N ALA A 158 -0.07 12.63 -10.23
CA ALA A 158 1.23 12.26 -10.79
C ALA A 158 1.39 12.69 -12.26
N ILE A 159 0.33 13.22 -12.86
CA ILE A 159 0.29 13.61 -14.28
C ILE A 159 0.16 15.12 -14.35
N HIS A 160 1.11 15.77 -15.02
CA HIS A 160 1.19 17.23 -15.04
C HIS A 160 0.14 17.90 -15.91
N LEU A 161 -0.27 17.27 -17.00
CA LEU A 161 -1.17 17.86 -18.00
C LEU A 161 -2.29 16.88 -18.36
N ASP A 162 -3.52 17.37 -18.49
CA ASP A 162 -4.68 16.52 -18.79
C ASP A 162 -4.55 15.73 -20.11
N HIS A 163 -3.87 16.31 -21.11
CA HIS A 163 -3.63 15.60 -22.37
C HIS A 163 -2.62 14.45 -22.21
N ASP A 164 -1.78 14.46 -21.18
CA ASP A 164 -0.82 13.38 -20.94
C ASP A 164 -1.52 12.07 -20.51
N LYS A 165 -2.68 12.15 -19.86
CA LYS A 165 -3.50 10.95 -19.57
C LYS A 165 -3.84 10.19 -20.85
N THR A 166 -4.27 10.91 -21.87
CA THR A 166 -4.61 10.30 -23.16
C THR A 166 -3.34 9.78 -23.85
N ASN A 167 -2.28 10.56 -23.87
CA ASN A 167 -1.02 10.17 -24.47
C ASN A 167 -0.40 8.94 -23.79
N ILE A 168 -0.46 8.84 -22.48
CA ILE A 168 0.00 7.67 -21.71
C ILE A 168 -0.81 6.44 -22.08
N LYS A 169 -2.16 6.53 -22.15
CA LYS A 169 -3.01 5.42 -22.56
C LYS A 169 -2.69 4.96 -23.99
N GLU A 170 -2.54 5.90 -24.92
CA GLU A 170 -2.18 5.58 -26.32
C GLU A 170 -0.76 5.00 -26.39
N ARG A 171 0.19 5.46 -25.54
CA ARG A 171 1.53 4.90 -25.48
C ARG A 171 1.52 3.45 -25.01
N PHE A 172 0.75 3.13 -23.97
CA PHE A 172 0.56 1.74 -23.54
C PHE A 172 -0.08 0.89 -24.63
N LYS A 173 -1.10 1.38 -25.33
CA LYS A 173 -1.72 0.65 -26.45
C LYS A 173 -0.72 0.31 -27.56
N GLN A 174 0.27 1.17 -27.79
CA GLN A 174 1.32 0.91 -28.79
C GLN A 174 2.36 -0.10 -28.31
N LEU A 175 2.79 -0.01 -27.04
CA LEU A 175 3.90 -0.78 -26.50
C LEU A 175 3.45 -2.08 -25.79
N SER A 176 2.28 -2.04 -25.17
CA SER A 176 1.68 -3.15 -24.42
C SER A 176 0.17 -3.12 -24.55
N PRO A 177 -0.37 -3.56 -25.72
CA PRO A 177 -1.79 -3.38 -26.07
C PRO A 177 -2.77 -4.07 -25.15
N ASP A 178 -2.34 -5.11 -24.44
CA ASP A 178 -3.17 -5.87 -23.48
C ASP A 178 -3.19 -5.25 -22.09
N THR A 179 -2.44 -4.18 -21.84
CA THR A 179 -2.39 -3.50 -20.53
C THR A 179 -3.64 -2.66 -20.29
N GLU A 180 -4.37 -2.95 -19.22
CA GLU A 180 -5.44 -2.08 -18.73
C GLU A 180 -4.84 -0.91 -17.94
N VAL A 181 -5.02 0.34 -18.41
CA VAL A 181 -4.49 1.56 -17.79
C VAL A 181 -5.59 2.32 -17.06
N LYS A 182 -5.39 2.58 -15.75
CA LYS A 182 -6.33 3.33 -14.90
C LYS A 182 -5.62 4.45 -14.14
N PHE A 183 -6.34 5.53 -13.90
CA PHE A 183 -5.92 6.64 -13.04
C PHE A 183 -6.89 6.77 -11.86
N LEU A 184 -6.34 7.08 -10.66
CA LEU A 184 -7.08 7.32 -9.41
C LEU A 184 -7.39 8.79 -9.24
#